data_ff410d91c77ab0fc1e61f277573815ad
#
_entry.id   ff410d91c77ab0fc1e61f277573815ad
#
_cell.length_a   1.000
_cell.length_b   1.000
_cell.length_c   1.000
_cell.angle_alpha   90.00
_cell.angle_beta   90.00
_cell.angle_gamma   90.00
#
_symmetry.space_group_name_H-M   'P 1'
#
loop_
_entity.id
_entity.type
_entity.pdbx_description
1 polymer ?
#
loop_
_entity_poly.entity_id
_entity_poly.type
_entity_poly.pdbx_seq_one_letter_code
_entity_poly.pdbx_strand_id
1 'polypeptide(L)'
;MNLINFAQVALEAATIDPKALAVLGAGIAIGLGAMGSALGMGNAAAHALDAGARQPEIFGKLQALLLTAIVFIESVCIYALVVALLLIFAV
;
A
#
# COMPACT_ATOMS: atom_id res chain seq x y z
N MET A 1 -42.99 -16.78 8.82
CA MET A 1 -41.68 -16.74 9.48
C MET A 1 -41.91 -16.51 10.97
N ASN A 2 -41.36 -17.38 11.83
CA ASN A 2 -41.46 -17.18 13.26
C ASN A 2 -40.31 -16.29 13.75
N LEU A 3 -40.35 -15.93 15.02
CA LEU A 3 -39.36 -15.05 15.63
C LEU A 3 -37.94 -15.61 15.55
N ILE A 4 -37.81 -16.94 15.73
CA ILE A 4 -36.49 -17.59 15.66
C ILE A 4 -35.90 -17.52 14.28
N ASN A 5 -36.71 -17.79 13.25
CA ASN A 5 -36.25 -17.69 11.85
C ASN A 5 -35.87 -16.25 11.48
N PHE A 6 -36.66 -15.28 11.94
CA PHE A 6 -36.33 -13.88 11.71
C PHE A 6 -35.02 -13.51 12.37
N ALA A 7 -34.80 -13.94 13.60
CA ALA A 7 -33.56 -13.66 14.33
C ALA A 7 -32.36 -14.29 13.61
N GLN A 8 -32.49 -15.52 13.10
CA GLN A 8 -31.43 -16.19 12.36
C GLN A 8 -31.08 -15.46 11.08
N VAL A 9 -32.08 -15.05 10.31
CA VAL A 9 -31.88 -14.30 9.06
C VAL A 9 -31.20 -12.96 9.35
N ALA A 10 -31.64 -12.26 10.40
CA ALA A 10 -31.04 -10.99 10.79
C ALA A 10 -29.58 -11.17 11.21
N LEU A 11 -29.27 -12.24 11.93
CA LEU A 11 -27.90 -12.53 12.36
C LEU A 11 -27.01 -12.85 11.16
N GLU A 12 -27.48 -13.65 10.22
CA GLU A 12 -26.73 -13.97 9.01
C GLU A 12 -26.48 -12.72 8.15
N ALA A 13 -27.47 -11.83 8.05
CA ALA A 13 -27.33 -10.58 7.31
C ALA A 13 -26.33 -9.63 7.99
N ALA A 14 -26.16 -9.72 9.31
CA ALA A 14 -25.26 -8.88 10.06
C ALA A 14 -23.80 -9.41 10.06
N THR A 15 -23.59 -10.69 9.71
CA THR A 15 -22.25 -11.25 9.66
C THR A 15 -21.51 -10.81 8.40
N ILE A 16 -20.22 -10.51 8.57
CA ILE A 16 -19.36 -10.14 7.45
C ILE A 16 -18.74 -11.41 6.88
N ASP A 17 -18.83 -11.57 5.57
CA ASP A 17 -18.17 -12.67 4.86
C ASP A 17 -16.65 -12.53 5.06
N PRO A 18 -15.94 -13.59 5.52
CA PRO A 18 -14.49 -13.53 5.65
C PRO A 18 -13.77 -13.14 4.36
N LYS A 19 -14.28 -13.55 3.20
CA LYS A 19 -13.70 -13.19 1.92
C LYS A 19 -13.86 -11.69 1.63
N ALA A 20 -15.01 -11.12 1.95
CA ALA A 20 -15.22 -9.68 1.79
C ALA A 20 -14.26 -8.88 2.65
N LEU A 21 -14.04 -9.33 3.89
CA LEU A 21 -13.10 -8.67 4.80
C LEU A 21 -11.66 -8.78 4.29
N ALA A 22 -11.28 -9.94 3.75
CA ALA A 22 -9.96 -10.16 3.18
C ALA A 22 -9.71 -9.25 1.97
N VAL A 23 -10.70 -9.10 1.09
CA VAL A 23 -10.59 -8.23 -0.09
C VAL A 23 -10.46 -6.77 0.33
N LEU A 24 -11.23 -6.35 1.33
CA LEU A 24 -11.10 -5.00 1.89
C LEU A 24 -9.70 -4.79 2.48
N GLY A 25 -9.21 -5.77 3.24
CA GLY A 25 -7.86 -5.72 3.79
C GLY A 25 -6.80 -5.64 2.72
N ALA A 26 -6.99 -6.35 1.61
CA ALA A 26 -6.07 -6.31 0.47
C ALA A 26 -6.03 -4.90 -0.14
N GLY A 27 -7.18 -4.28 -0.33
CA GLY A 27 -7.25 -2.90 -0.84
C GLY A 27 -6.58 -1.90 0.07
N ILE A 28 -6.80 -2.03 1.38
CA ILE A 28 -6.16 -1.17 2.37
C ILE A 28 -4.64 -1.37 2.36
N ALA A 29 -4.18 -2.62 2.33
CA ALA A 29 -2.75 -2.94 2.34
C ALA A 29 -2.03 -2.31 1.17
N ILE A 30 -2.51 -2.54 -0.06
CA ILE A 30 -1.86 -1.98 -1.25
C ILE A 30 -2.07 -0.48 -1.35
N GLY A 31 -3.23 0.04 -0.95
CA GLY A 31 -3.52 1.46 -1.00
C GLY A 31 -2.61 2.26 -0.07
N LEU A 32 -2.47 1.82 1.17
CA LEU A 32 -1.58 2.50 2.13
C LEU A 32 -0.12 2.30 1.75
N GLY A 33 0.26 1.10 1.30
CA GLY A 33 1.62 0.83 0.83
C GLY A 33 2.01 1.71 -0.34
N ALA A 34 1.13 1.81 -1.33
CA ALA A 34 1.37 2.64 -2.52
C ALA A 34 1.41 4.13 -2.16
N MET A 35 0.51 4.57 -1.30
CA MET A 35 0.49 5.96 -0.86
C MET A 35 1.76 6.33 -0.11
N GLY A 36 2.16 5.50 0.86
CA GLY A 36 3.38 5.73 1.62
C GLY A 36 4.62 5.73 0.74
N SER A 37 4.73 4.75 -0.18
CA SER A 37 5.84 4.67 -1.11
C SER A 37 5.90 5.89 -2.03
N ALA A 38 4.77 6.30 -2.59
CA ALA A 38 4.69 7.45 -3.48
C ALA A 38 5.10 8.74 -2.77
N LEU A 39 4.63 8.93 -1.54
CA LEU A 39 5.00 10.09 -0.73
C LEU A 39 6.50 10.08 -0.41
N GLY A 40 7.04 8.92 -0.06
CA GLY A 40 8.47 8.77 0.20
C GLY A 40 9.31 9.06 -1.02
N MET A 41 8.94 8.54 -2.19
CA MET A 41 9.64 8.80 -3.43
C MET A 41 9.60 10.29 -3.79
N GLY A 42 8.42 10.91 -3.68
CA GLY A 42 8.26 12.33 -3.97
C GLY A 42 9.09 13.19 -3.03
N ASN A 43 9.09 12.87 -1.76
CA ASN A 43 9.88 13.61 -0.76
C ASN A 43 11.39 13.45 -1.02
N ALA A 44 11.85 12.24 -1.30
CA ALA A 44 13.24 11.98 -1.63
C ALA A 44 13.67 12.72 -2.89
N ALA A 45 12.83 12.69 -3.92
CA ALA A 45 13.12 13.37 -5.19
C ALA A 45 13.18 14.88 -5.00
N ALA A 46 12.26 15.46 -4.25
CA ALA A 46 12.24 16.90 -4.00
C ALA A 46 13.51 17.35 -3.27
N HIS A 47 13.93 16.62 -2.24
CA HIS A 47 15.15 16.95 -1.50
C HIS A 47 16.40 16.79 -2.37
N ALA A 48 16.46 15.73 -3.19
CA ALA A 48 17.60 15.52 -4.08
C ALA A 48 17.71 16.61 -5.13
N LEU A 49 16.59 17.04 -5.71
CA LEU A 49 16.57 18.11 -6.70
C LEU A 49 16.99 19.45 -6.09
N ASP A 50 16.52 19.74 -4.87
CA ASP A 50 16.93 20.95 -4.16
C ASP A 50 18.44 20.95 -3.89
N ALA A 51 18.98 19.84 -3.41
CA ALA A 51 20.41 19.71 -3.15
C ALA A 51 21.24 19.83 -4.43
N GLY A 52 20.76 19.23 -5.54
CA GLY A 52 21.41 19.30 -6.83
C GLY A 52 21.41 20.70 -7.40
N ALA A 53 20.35 21.46 -7.19
CA ALA A 53 20.27 22.85 -7.61
C ALA A 53 21.27 23.74 -6.90
N ARG A 54 21.55 23.42 -5.61
CA ARG A 54 22.51 24.17 -4.81
C ARG A 54 23.94 23.77 -5.10
N GLN A 55 24.18 22.50 -5.45
CA GLN A 55 25.51 21.94 -5.68
C GLN A 55 25.51 21.14 -6.98
N PRO A 56 25.50 21.81 -8.14
CA PRO A 56 25.40 21.13 -9.44
C PRO A 56 26.54 20.12 -9.68
N GLU A 57 27.69 20.32 -9.07
CA GLU A 57 28.85 19.44 -9.25
C GLU A 57 28.64 18.04 -8.69
N ILE A 58 27.70 17.87 -7.73
CA ILE A 58 27.40 16.53 -7.17
C ILE A 58 26.10 15.94 -7.72
N PHE A 59 25.50 16.55 -8.73
CA PHE A 59 24.21 16.13 -9.25
C PHE A 59 24.22 14.66 -9.71
N GLY A 60 25.31 14.21 -10.33
CA GLY A 60 25.44 12.81 -10.74
C GLY A 60 25.42 11.84 -9.57
N LYS A 61 26.06 12.18 -8.47
CA LYS A 61 26.04 11.36 -7.26
C LYS A 61 24.65 11.36 -6.63
N LEU A 62 24.00 12.50 -6.59
CA LEU A 62 22.64 12.62 -6.05
C LEU A 62 21.65 11.80 -6.88
N GLN A 63 21.78 11.81 -8.20
CA GLN A 63 20.91 11.03 -9.09
C GLN A 63 21.07 9.54 -8.83
N ALA A 64 22.29 9.05 -8.70
CA ALA A 64 22.55 7.65 -8.42
C ALA A 64 21.98 7.24 -7.08
N LEU A 65 22.18 8.07 -6.05
CA LEU A 65 21.64 7.80 -4.71
C LEU A 65 20.10 7.84 -4.71
N LEU A 66 19.52 8.79 -5.43
CA LEU A 66 18.07 8.92 -5.54
C LEU A 66 17.46 7.69 -6.20
N LEU A 67 18.05 7.22 -7.31
CA LEU A 67 17.54 6.02 -7.99
C LEU A 67 17.61 4.80 -7.07
N THR A 68 18.70 4.65 -6.33
CA THR A 68 18.84 3.56 -5.37
C THR A 68 17.76 3.65 -4.30
N ALA A 69 17.55 4.83 -3.73
CA ALA A 69 16.54 5.04 -2.70
C ALA A 69 15.12 4.73 -3.22
N ILE A 70 14.80 5.16 -4.43
CA ILE A 70 13.50 4.92 -5.05
C ILE A 70 13.24 3.42 -5.22
N VAL A 71 14.24 2.66 -5.66
CA VAL A 71 14.12 1.21 -5.84
C VAL A 71 13.79 0.53 -4.50
N PHE A 72 14.48 0.91 -3.42
CA PHE A 72 14.19 0.36 -2.10
C PHE A 72 12.82 0.75 -1.58
N ILE A 73 12.39 1.99 -1.81
CA ILE A 73 11.06 2.45 -1.41
C ILE A 73 9.99 1.67 -2.17
N GLU A 74 10.17 1.44 -3.46
CA GLU A 74 9.22 0.69 -4.29
C GLU A 74 9.10 -0.76 -3.82
N SER A 75 10.20 -1.34 -3.31
CA SER A 75 10.18 -2.71 -2.78
C SER A 75 9.17 -2.87 -1.65
N VAL A 76 9.01 -1.87 -0.81
CA VAL A 76 8.02 -1.89 0.27
C VAL A 76 6.60 -1.97 -0.31
N CYS A 77 6.33 -1.24 -1.39
CA CYS A 77 5.05 -1.30 -2.07
C CYS A 77 4.81 -2.68 -2.68
N ILE A 78 5.84 -3.31 -3.23
CA ILE A 78 5.75 -4.67 -3.77
C ILE A 78 5.41 -5.67 -2.66
N TYR A 79 5.98 -5.53 -1.48
CA TYR A 79 5.62 -6.39 -0.34
C TYR A 79 4.15 -6.22 0.04
N ALA A 80 3.65 -4.99 0.05
CA ALA A 80 2.24 -4.73 0.30
C ALA A 80 1.35 -5.37 -0.77
N LEU A 81 1.77 -5.36 -2.02
CA LEU A 81 1.08 -6.01 -3.12
C LEU A 81 1.03 -7.53 -2.91
N VAL A 82 2.13 -8.14 -2.49
CA VAL A 82 2.18 -9.58 -2.20
C VAL A 82 1.18 -9.93 -1.11
N VAL A 83 1.14 -9.15 -0.04
CA VAL A 83 0.17 -9.37 1.05
C VAL A 83 -1.25 -9.24 0.52
N ALA A 84 -1.52 -8.25 -0.33
CA ALA A 84 -2.84 -8.05 -0.92
C ALA A 84 -3.25 -9.26 -1.77
N LEU A 85 -2.34 -9.77 -2.60
CA LEU A 85 -2.61 -10.94 -3.45
C LEU A 85 -2.86 -12.19 -2.61
N LEU A 86 -2.11 -12.38 -1.52
CA LEU A 86 -2.33 -13.50 -0.62
C LEU A 86 -3.72 -13.41 0.03
N LEU A 87 -4.15 -12.23 0.42
CA LEU A 87 -5.48 -12.04 1.00
C LEU A 87 -6.59 -12.32 0.00
N ILE A 88 -6.37 -12.00 -1.27
CA ILE A 88 -7.37 -12.22 -2.31
C ILE A 88 -7.46 -13.70 -2.68
N PHE A 89 -6.33 -14.38 -2.87
CA PHE A 89 -6.30 -15.71 -3.46
C PHE A 89 -6.11 -16.85 -2.45
N ALA A 90 -5.49 -16.59 -1.31
CA ALA A 90 -5.20 -17.63 -0.32
C ALA A 90 -6.24 -17.72 0.80
N VAL A 91 -7.17 -16.77 0.88
CA VAL A 91 -8.23 -16.75 1.91
C VAL A 91 -9.63 -16.99 1.37
#